data_8b119aeebf70aefa9e925c5e8b93f52e
#
_entry.id   8b119aeebf70aefa9e925c5e8b93f52e
#
_cell.length_a   1.000
_cell.length_b   1.000
_cell.length_c   1.000
_cell.angle_alpha   90.00
_cell.angle_beta   90.00
_cell.angle_gamma   90.00
#
_symmetry.space_group_name_H-M   'P 1'
#
loop_
_entity.id
_entity.type
_entity.pdbx_description
1 polymer ?
#
loop_
_entity_poly.entity_id
_entity_poly.type
_entity_poly.pdbx_seq_one_letter_code
_entity_poly.pdbx_strand_id
1 'polypeptide(L)'
;MSMYNEVLIGRMANAVRDREAIIMQSIFDFTPGFNTKTLNLATTPDPLRKLTIEGGDVQIARDDILVIGNGTRTSTRAIDALMYNFINRNEDKVQHILVQELPHSPESFIHLDMVFTFLDKDKCMVYEPLIMSPGNYQTVHIKIQHGKLISIRREKTLLHALKKLGMDLEPVYCGGEDETW
;
A
#
# COMPACT_ATOMS: atom_id res chain seq x y z
N MET A 1 -7.40 -7.96 -0.93
CA MET A 1 -6.90 -6.97 -1.91
C MET A 1 -6.34 -7.71 -3.11
N SER A 2 -6.79 -7.35 -4.30
CA SER A 2 -6.45 -8.05 -5.55
C SER A 2 -5.22 -7.40 -6.18
N MET A 3 -4.19 -8.20 -6.46
CA MET A 3 -2.95 -7.76 -7.12
C MET A 3 -2.62 -8.75 -8.26
N TYR A 4 -2.70 -8.29 -9.51
CA TYR A 4 -2.52 -9.19 -10.67
C TYR A 4 -3.49 -10.39 -10.61
N ASN A 5 -2.96 -11.60 -10.67
CA ASN A 5 -3.71 -12.86 -10.50
C ASN A 5 -3.67 -13.38 -9.06
N GLU A 6 -3.35 -12.55 -8.10
CA GLU A 6 -3.28 -12.92 -6.69
C GLU A 6 -4.12 -11.98 -5.83
N VAL A 7 -4.55 -12.51 -4.70
CA VAL A 7 -5.21 -11.74 -3.66
C VAL A 7 -4.33 -11.71 -2.43
N LEU A 8 -3.91 -10.50 -2.04
CA LEU A 8 -3.21 -10.29 -0.80
C LEU A 8 -4.21 -10.35 0.36
N ILE A 9 -4.01 -11.31 1.25
CA ILE A 9 -4.71 -11.42 2.53
C ILE A 9 -3.86 -10.71 3.58
N GLY A 10 -4.37 -9.61 4.09
CA GLY A 10 -3.67 -8.80 5.08
C GLY A 10 -3.61 -9.46 6.45
N ARG A 11 -2.66 -9.04 7.27
CA ARG A 11 -2.61 -9.33 8.70
C ARG A 11 -2.99 -8.08 9.47
N MET A 12 -4.08 -8.16 10.20
CA MET A 12 -4.62 -7.02 10.95
C MET A 12 -3.68 -6.60 12.09
N ALA A 13 -3.56 -5.29 12.32
CA ALA A 13 -2.81 -4.76 13.45
C ALA A 13 -3.46 -5.14 14.79
N ASN A 14 -4.81 -5.19 14.81
CA ASN A 14 -5.56 -5.62 15.98
C ASN A 14 -5.92 -7.12 15.89
N ALA A 15 -5.48 -7.92 16.88
CA ALA A 15 -5.72 -9.36 16.95
C ALA A 15 -7.21 -9.76 16.94
N VAL A 16 -8.11 -8.90 17.43
CA VAL A 16 -9.57 -9.13 17.39
C VAL A 16 -10.07 -9.30 15.95
N ARG A 17 -9.38 -8.66 14.98
CA ARG A 17 -9.72 -8.69 13.56
C ARG A 17 -9.06 -9.85 12.77
N ASP A 18 -8.29 -10.72 13.40
CA ASP A 18 -7.63 -11.85 12.71
C ASP A 18 -8.62 -12.77 11.97
N ARG A 19 -9.86 -12.87 12.46
CA ARG A 19 -10.94 -13.62 11.77
C ARG A 19 -11.22 -13.10 10.37
N GLU A 20 -11.05 -11.80 10.12
CA GLU A 20 -11.28 -11.20 8.80
C GLU A 20 -10.34 -11.82 7.76
N ALA A 21 -9.08 -12.04 8.10
CA ALA A 21 -8.11 -12.69 7.22
C ALA A 21 -8.52 -14.15 6.90
N ILE A 22 -8.99 -14.89 7.90
CA ILE A 22 -9.44 -16.29 7.73
C ILE A 22 -10.68 -16.33 6.82
N ILE A 23 -11.66 -15.46 7.06
CA ILE A 23 -12.89 -15.38 6.26
C ILE A 23 -12.54 -15.04 4.81
N MET A 24 -11.72 -14.00 4.60
CA MET A 24 -11.32 -13.57 3.25
C MET A 24 -10.56 -14.67 2.51
N GLN A 25 -9.63 -15.35 3.16
CA GLN A 25 -8.95 -16.48 2.55
C GLN A 25 -9.94 -17.59 2.16
N SER A 26 -10.82 -17.96 3.07
CA SER A 26 -11.83 -19.02 2.81
C SER A 26 -12.73 -18.69 1.62
N ILE A 27 -13.11 -17.42 1.45
CA ILE A 27 -13.90 -16.96 0.30
C ILE A 27 -13.14 -17.23 -1.01
N PHE A 28 -11.86 -16.85 -1.09
CA PHE A 28 -11.09 -17.03 -2.32
C PHE A 28 -10.67 -18.48 -2.58
N ASP A 29 -10.45 -19.27 -1.53
CA ASP A 29 -10.02 -20.66 -1.66
C ASP A 29 -11.19 -21.61 -1.97
N PHE A 30 -12.42 -21.31 -1.54
CA PHE A 30 -13.55 -22.25 -1.59
C PHE A 30 -14.76 -21.75 -2.41
N THR A 31 -14.84 -20.48 -2.78
CA THR A 31 -15.97 -20.02 -3.59
C THR A 31 -15.78 -20.41 -5.07
N PRO A 32 -16.72 -21.15 -5.68
CA PRO A 32 -16.65 -21.46 -7.10
C PRO A 32 -16.62 -20.20 -7.95
N GLY A 33 -15.75 -20.16 -8.94
CA GLY A 33 -15.58 -19.03 -9.85
C GLY A 33 -14.40 -18.12 -9.53
N PHE A 34 -13.82 -18.17 -8.34
CA PHE A 34 -12.50 -17.58 -8.10
C PHE A 34 -11.39 -18.57 -8.51
N ASN A 35 -10.53 -18.13 -9.42
CA ASN A 35 -9.35 -18.89 -9.85
C ASN A 35 -8.11 -18.02 -9.63
N THR A 36 -7.91 -17.59 -8.38
CA THR A 36 -6.83 -16.71 -7.98
C THR A 36 -5.97 -17.36 -6.91
N LYS A 37 -4.68 -17.04 -6.91
CA LYS A 37 -3.80 -17.42 -5.80
C LYS A 37 -3.98 -16.46 -4.64
N THR A 38 -3.92 -16.95 -3.42
CA THR A 38 -3.89 -16.13 -2.21
C THR A 38 -2.47 -15.99 -1.70
N LEU A 39 -2.04 -14.74 -1.48
CA LEU A 39 -0.83 -14.42 -0.73
C LEU A 39 -1.25 -14.01 0.69
N ASN A 40 -1.17 -14.95 1.63
CA ASN A 40 -1.61 -14.71 3.00
C ASN A 40 -0.45 -14.35 3.91
N LEU A 41 -0.28 -13.08 4.22
CA LEU A 41 0.74 -12.60 5.16
C LEU A 41 0.40 -12.92 6.63
N ALA A 42 -0.86 -13.25 6.95
CA ALA A 42 -1.24 -13.67 8.30
C ALA A 42 -0.63 -15.01 8.69
N THR A 43 -0.30 -15.86 7.72
CA THR A 43 0.36 -17.17 7.95
C THR A 43 1.87 -17.08 8.08
N THR A 44 2.47 -15.93 7.75
CA THR A 44 3.91 -15.72 7.90
C THR A 44 4.29 -15.78 9.39
N PRO A 45 5.30 -16.61 9.78
CA PRO A 45 5.73 -16.69 11.17
C PRO A 45 6.21 -15.32 11.67
N ASP A 46 5.52 -14.80 12.66
CA ASP A 46 5.86 -13.53 13.30
C ASP A 46 5.40 -13.54 14.77
N PRO A 47 6.18 -14.15 15.67
CA PRO A 47 5.79 -14.31 17.08
C PRO A 47 5.61 -12.99 17.82
N LEU A 48 6.20 -11.91 17.31
CA LEU A 48 6.07 -10.59 17.91
C LEU A 48 4.93 -9.75 17.31
N ARG A 49 4.17 -10.31 16.35
CA ARG A 49 3.05 -9.65 15.64
C ARG A 49 3.41 -8.26 15.09
N LYS A 50 4.63 -8.11 14.61
CA LYS A 50 5.13 -6.84 14.03
C LYS A 50 4.92 -6.73 12.52
N LEU A 51 4.51 -7.83 11.88
CA LEU A 51 4.15 -7.86 10.47
C LEU A 51 2.66 -7.62 10.36
N THR A 52 2.26 -6.41 10.06
CA THR A 52 0.86 -6.01 9.88
C THR A 52 0.67 -5.25 8.58
N ILE A 53 -0.43 -5.51 7.89
CA ILE A 53 -0.84 -4.81 6.66
C ILE A 53 -2.35 -4.85 6.53
N GLU A 54 -2.96 -3.70 6.39
CA GLU A 54 -4.41 -3.54 6.25
C GLU A 54 -4.77 -2.99 4.86
N GLY A 55 -5.97 -3.33 4.39
CA GLY A 55 -6.41 -3.03 3.03
C GLY A 55 -6.48 -1.55 2.69
N GLY A 56 -6.83 -0.70 3.65
CA GLY A 56 -6.88 0.75 3.48
C GLY A 56 -5.53 1.41 3.20
N ASP A 57 -4.44 0.71 3.50
CA ASP A 57 -3.08 1.19 3.23
C ASP A 57 -2.53 0.77 1.87
N VAL A 58 -3.22 -0.07 1.10
CA VAL A 58 -2.65 -0.59 -0.13
C VAL A 58 -3.53 -0.30 -1.33
N GLN A 59 -3.00 0.48 -2.27
CA GLN A 59 -3.69 0.89 -3.48
C GLN A 59 -2.90 0.48 -4.72
N ILE A 60 -3.58 -0.07 -5.72
CA ILE A 60 -3.00 -0.40 -7.02
C ILE A 60 -3.19 0.80 -7.93
N ALA A 61 -2.10 1.50 -8.21
CA ALA A 61 -2.12 2.66 -9.10
C ALA A 61 -2.16 2.25 -10.56
N ARG A 62 -1.40 1.23 -10.91
CA ARG A 62 -1.28 0.64 -12.24
C ARG A 62 -0.75 -0.80 -12.10
N ASP A 63 -0.78 -1.58 -13.18
CA ASP A 63 -0.30 -2.98 -13.16
C ASP A 63 1.14 -3.17 -12.66
N ASP A 64 1.96 -2.12 -12.74
CA ASP A 64 3.36 -2.12 -12.31
C ASP A 64 3.63 -1.21 -11.10
N ILE A 65 2.60 -0.51 -10.57
CA ILE A 65 2.76 0.46 -9.48
C ILE A 65 1.82 0.14 -8.33
N LEU A 66 2.40 -0.10 -7.17
CA LEU A 66 1.72 -0.28 -5.90
C LEU A 66 2.01 0.90 -4.98
N VAL A 67 0.99 1.46 -4.35
CA VAL A 67 1.15 2.52 -3.33
C VAL A 67 0.77 1.94 -1.98
N ILE A 68 1.64 2.12 -0.98
CA ILE A 68 1.45 1.56 0.37
C ILE A 68 1.63 2.66 1.41
N GLY A 69 0.64 2.82 2.29
CA GLY A 69 0.77 3.62 3.51
C GLY A 69 1.58 2.85 4.56
N ASN A 70 2.54 3.53 5.20
CA ASN A 70 3.31 2.99 6.32
C ASN A 70 2.99 3.79 7.57
N GLY A 71 2.35 3.17 8.54
CA GLY A 71 1.89 3.82 9.78
C GLY A 71 1.58 2.84 10.89
N THR A 72 0.55 3.12 11.65
CA THR A 72 0.14 2.28 12.79
C THR A 72 -0.49 0.94 12.37
N ARG A 73 -1.03 0.86 11.15
CA ARG A 73 -1.77 -0.31 10.64
C ARG A 73 -0.95 -1.16 9.69
N THR A 74 -0.03 -0.55 8.94
CA THR A 74 0.86 -1.26 8.04
C THR A 74 2.30 -0.98 8.39
N SER A 75 3.03 -2.04 8.68
CA SER A 75 4.41 -1.98 9.16
C SER A 75 5.43 -2.11 8.03
N THR A 76 6.65 -1.58 8.24
CA THR A 76 7.79 -1.78 7.34
C THR A 76 8.10 -3.27 7.11
N ARG A 77 7.90 -4.13 8.11
CA ARG A 77 8.08 -5.58 7.97
C ARG A 77 7.13 -6.22 6.95
N ALA A 78 5.90 -5.73 6.88
CA ALA A 78 4.96 -6.22 5.86
C ALA A 78 5.37 -5.74 4.47
N ILE A 79 5.89 -4.52 4.35
CA ILE A 79 6.43 -3.99 3.09
C ILE A 79 7.64 -4.82 2.64
N ASP A 80 8.56 -5.15 3.55
CA ASP A 80 9.68 -6.04 3.27
C ASP A 80 9.21 -7.43 2.79
N ALA A 81 8.21 -8.01 3.46
CA ALA A 81 7.65 -9.30 3.07
C ALA A 81 7.04 -9.27 1.65
N LEU A 82 6.33 -8.19 1.30
CA LEU A 82 5.82 -7.98 -0.06
C LEU A 82 6.95 -7.81 -1.07
N MET A 83 7.94 -7.00 -0.75
CA MET A 83 9.13 -6.81 -1.59
C MET A 83 9.84 -8.14 -1.88
N TYR A 84 10.08 -8.97 -0.86
CA TYR A 84 10.64 -10.31 -1.03
C TYR A 84 9.76 -11.22 -1.88
N ASN A 85 8.45 -11.12 -1.74
CA ASN A 85 7.54 -11.88 -2.58
C ASN A 85 7.69 -11.49 -4.07
N PHE A 86 7.74 -10.19 -4.39
CA PHE A 86 7.97 -9.71 -5.77
C PHE A 86 9.33 -10.13 -6.31
N ILE A 87 10.39 -10.07 -5.49
CA ILE A 87 11.72 -10.52 -5.89
C ILE A 87 11.71 -12.02 -6.21
N ASN A 88 11.08 -12.84 -5.37
CA ASN A 88 11.05 -14.31 -5.54
C ASN A 88 10.21 -14.77 -6.74
N ARG A 89 9.27 -13.96 -7.22
CA ARG A 89 8.53 -14.26 -8.46
C ARG A 89 9.42 -14.25 -9.69
N ASN A 90 10.54 -13.53 -9.64
CA ASN A 90 11.50 -13.39 -10.74
C ASN A 90 10.83 -13.04 -12.09
N GLU A 91 9.81 -12.19 -12.03
CA GLU A 91 9.11 -11.71 -13.23
C GLU A 91 9.99 -10.70 -14.00
N ASP A 92 9.93 -10.77 -15.33
CA ASP A 92 10.67 -9.83 -16.20
C ASP A 92 10.13 -8.39 -16.13
N LYS A 93 8.95 -8.23 -15.57
CA LYS A 93 8.32 -6.91 -15.41
C LYS A 93 9.02 -6.07 -14.35
N VAL A 94 9.04 -4.78 -14.60
CA VAL A 94 9.43 -3.79 -13.58
C VAL A 94 8.26 -3.64 -12.62
N GLN A 95 8.59 -3.66 -11.32
CA GLN A 95 7.64 -3.41 -10.25
C GLN A 95 8.08 -2.19 -9.45
N HIS A 96 7.15 -1.25 -9.27
CA HIS A 96 7.33 -0.07 -8.46
C HIS A 96 6.48 -0.16 -7.19
N ILE A 97 7.08 0.04 -6.03
CA ILE A 97 6.37 0.20 -4.76
C ILE A 97 6.64 1.62 -4.26
N LEU A 98 5.61 2.42 -4.14
CA LEU A 98 5.67 3.73 -3.52
C LEU A 98 5.16 3.61 -2.09
N VAL A 99 6.02 3.88 -1.12
CA VAL A 99 5.68 3.82 0.30
C VAL A 99 5.51 5.25 0.80
N GLN A 100 4.31 5.57 1.28
CA GLN A 100 4.00 6.85 1.91
C GLN A 100 3.98 6.69 3.43
N GLU A 101 4.82 7.42 4.12
CA GLU A 101 4.77 7.50 5.58
C GLU A 101 3.49 8.21 6.03
N LEU A 102 2.84 7.67 7.06
CA LEU A 102 1.62 8.20 7.65
C LEU A 102 1.86 8.61 9.10
N PRO A 103 1.15 9.62 9.62
CA PRO A 103 1.23 9.99 11.03
C PRO A 103 0.68 8.88 11.94
N HIS A 104 1.19 8.82 13.17
CA HIS A 104 0.67 7.93 14.20
C HIS A 104 -0.57 8.48 14.91
N SER A 105 -0.84 9.76 14.77
CA SER A 105 -2.00 10.49 15.31
C SER A 105 -2.31 11.70 14.43
N PRO A 106 -3.56 12.18 14.36
CA PRO A 106 -4.77 11.59 14.97
C PRO A 106 -5.23 10.31 14.24
N GLU A 107 -6.21 9.59 14.82
CA GLU A 107 -6.76 8.36 14.24
C GLU A 107 -7.41 8.54 12.86
N SER A 108 -7.78 9.78 12.50
CA SER A 108 -8.28 10.12 11.16
C SER A 108 -7.26 9.88 10.04
N PHE A 109 -6.00 9.60 10.34
CA PHE A 109 -4.94 9.38 9.36
C PHE A 109 -4.29 8.00 9.45
N ILE A 110 -5.00 7.04 10.05
CA ILE A 110 -4.44 5.68 10.29
C ILE A 110 -4.26 4.84 9.03
N HIS A 111 -4.93 5.19 7.92
CA HIS A 111 -4.82 4.51 6.64
C HIS A 111 -4.56 5.49 5.51
N LEU A 112 -3.91 5.00 4.45
CA LEU A 112 -3.61 5.78 3.26
C LEU A 112 -4.88 6.29 2.56
N ASP A 113 -5.93 5.47 2.46
CA ASP A 113 -7.18 5.81 1.79
C ASP A 113 -7.97 6.94 2.47
N MET A 114 -7.59 7.31 3.69
CA MET A 114 -8.17 8.46 4.41
C MET A 114 -7.52 9.79 4.01
N VAL A 115 -6.34 9.77 3.39
CA VAL A 115 -5.56 10.97 3.03
C VAL A 115 -5.17 11.03 1.56
N PHE A 116 -5.28 9.90 0.87
CA PHE A 116 -5.02 9.77 -0.55
C PHE A 116 -5.83 8.62 -1.14
N THR A 117 -6.52 8.86 -2.26
CA THR A 117 -7.16 7.78 -3.04
C THR A 117 -7.26 8.15 -4.52
N PHE A 118 -7.16 7.16 -5.39
CA PHE A 118 -7.42 7.35 -6.82
C PHE A 118 -8.92 7.48 -7.07
N LEU A 119 -9.34 8.54 -7.77
CA LEU A 119 -10.73 8.78 -8.17
C LEU A 119 -10.97 8.33 -9.60
N ASP A 120 -9.98 8.53 -10.47
CA ASP A 120 -10.00 8.14 -11.87
C ASP A 120 -8.55 7.94 -12.35
N LYS A 121 -8.38 7.67 -13.64
CA LYS A 121 -7.06 7.46 -14.28
C LYS A 121 -6.13 8.67 -14.18
N ASP A 122 -6.70 9.86 -14.12
CA ASP A 122 -6.01 11.15 -14.10
C ASP A 122 -6.35 12.01 -12.87
N LYS A 123 -7.11 11.47 -11.91
CA LYS A 123 -7.56 12.21 -10.72
C LYS A 123 -7.34 11.46 -9.43
N CYS A 124 -6.96 12.20 -8.39
CA CYS A 124 -6.85 11.65 -7.04
C CYS A 124 -7.39 12.63 -5.99
N MET A 125 -7.94 12.08 -4.92
CA MET A 125 -8.24 12.86 -3.72
C MET A 125 -7.00 12.91 -2.83
N VAL A 126 -6.69 14.09 -2.28
CA VAL A 126 -5.52 14.27 -1.43
C VAL A 126 -5.82 15.17 -0.24
N TYR A 127 -5.27 14.81 0.92
CA TYR A 127 -5.12 15.72 2.04
C TYR A 127 -3.75 16.41 1.90
N GLU A 128 -3.79 17.67 1.45
CA GLU A 128 -2.60 18.42 1.02
C GLU A 128 -1.48 18.46 2.07
N PRO A 129 -1.74 18.76 3.36
CA PRO A 129 -0.69 18.90 4.36
C PRO A 129 0.17 17.64 4.54
N LEU A 130 -0.37 16.46 4.24
CA LEU A 130 0.34 15.19 4.39
C LEU A 130 1.00 14.73 3.09
N ILE A 131 0.26 14.80 1.99
CA ILE A 131 0.67 14.19 0.71
C ILE A 131 1.52 15.13 -0.15
N MET A 132 1.26 16.45 -0.07
CA MET A 132 1.88 17.44 -0.94
C MET A 132 3.00 18.24 -0.28
N SER A 133 3.10 18.22 1.05
CA SER A 133 4.08 19.02 1.81
C SER A 133 5.41 18.27 1.93
N PRO A 134 6.47 18.70 1.22
CA PRO A 134 7.76 18.04 1.26
C PRO A 134 8.37 18.08 2.66
N GLY A 135 8.85 16.95 3.16
CA GLY A 135 9.67 16.88 4.36
C GLY A 135 8.96 16.50 5.64
N ASN A 136 7.64 16.64 5.74
CA ASN A 136 6.89 16.22 6.93
C ASN A 136 6.78 14.69 7.01
N TYR A 137 6.31 14.07 5.92
CA TYR A 137 6.17 12.62 5.79
C TYR A 137 6.87 12.15 4.53
N GLN A 138 7.62 11.06 4.64
CA GLN A 138 8.47 10.61 3.55
C GLN A 138 7.71 9.77 2.53
N THR A 139 8.01 9.99 1.26
CA THR A 139 7.66 9.05 0.20
C THR A 139 8.93 8.32 -0.24
N VAL A 140 8.89 6.99 -0.21
CA VAL A 140 10.01 6.13 -0.64
C VAL A 140 9.57 5.34 -1.87
N HIS A 141 10.41 5.35 -2.90
CA HIS A 141 10.22 4.58 -4.12
C HIS A 141 11.17 3.38 -4.15
N ILE A 142 10.62 2.20 -4.18
CA ILE A 142 11.31 0.92 -4.32
C ILE A 142 11.09 0.42 -5.75
N LYS A 143 12.17 0.11 -6.46
CA LYS A 143 12.13 -0.48 -7.81
C LYS A 143 12.69 -1.88 -7.80
N ILE A 144 11.90 -2.84 -8.29
CA ILE A 144 12.27 -4.25 -8.46
C ILE A 144 12.21 -4.58 -9.94
N GLN A 145 13.17 -5.35 -10.44
CA GLN A 145 13.19 -5.80 -11.84
C GLN A 145 13.99 -7.09 -11.95
N HIS A 146 13.52 -8.05 -12.75
CA HIS A 146 14.15 -9.36 -12.97
C HIS A 146 14.50 -10.07 -11.65
N GLY A 147 13.57 -10.07 -10.69
CA GLY A 147 13.79 -10.69 -9.38
C GLY A 147 14.86 -10.03 -8.53
N LYS A 148 15.21 -8.77 -8.79
CA LYS A 148 16.24 -8.04 -8.05
C LYS A 148 15.74 -6.68 -7.59
N LEU A 149 16.13 -6.30 -6.39
CA LEU A 149 16.00 -4.93 -5.91
C LEU A 149 16.97 -4.03 -6.67
N ILE A 150 16.46 -3.10 -7.45
CA ILE A 150 17.26 -2.19 -8.28
C ILE A 150 17.61 -0.92 -7.51
N SER A 151 16.65 -0.34 -6.82
CA SER A 151 16.87 0.89 -6.05
C SER A 151 15.82 1.12 -4.98
N ILE A 152 16.23 1.80 -3.91
CA ILE A 152 15.36 2.42 -2.92
C ILE A 152 15.75 3.90 -2.89
N ARG A 153 14.79 4.79 -3.12
CA ARG A 153 15.03 6.24 -3.19
C ARG A 153 13.93 7.00 -2.48
N ARG A 154 14.33 8.07 -1.81
CA ARG A 154 13.37 9.06 -1.31
C ARG A 154 12.87 9.92 -2.47
N GLU A 155 11.57 10.14 -2.52
CA GLU A 155 10.94 11.04 -3.47
C GLU A 155 10.47 12.33 -2.77
N LYS A 156 10.21 13.36 -3.57
CA LYS A 156 9.81 14.67 -3.03
C LYS A 156 8.43 14.62 -2.39
N THR A 157 7.47 14.02 -3.10
CA THR A 157 6.09 13.76 -2.67
C THR A 157 5.55 12.53 -3.40
N LEU A 158 4.43 11.98 -2.95
CA LEU A 158 3.77 10.85 -3.60
C LEU A 158 3.35 11.19 -5.05
N LEU A 159 2.72 12.36 -5.26
CA LEU A 159 2.29 12.79 -6.59
C LEU A 159 3.50 13.02 -7.52
N HIS A 160 4.60 13.54 -6.99
CA HIS A 160 5.82 13.70 -7.78
C HIS A 160 6.40 12.35 -8.23
N ALA A 161 6.37 11.34 -7.36
CA ALA A 161 6.80 9.99 -7.70
C ALA A 161 5.90 9.35 -8.76
N LEU A 162 4.58 9.47 -8.62
CA LEU A 162 3.60 8.99 -9.60
C LEU A 162 3.78 9.67 -10.96
N LYS A 163 3.97 11.00 -10.98
CA LYS A 163 4.24 11.76 -12.21
C LYS A 163 5.51 11.28 -12.93
N LYS A 164 6.59 11.03 -12.21
CA LYS A 164 7.82 10.44 -12.77
C LYS A 164 7.59 9.07 -13.41
N LEU A 165 6.61 8.32 -12.91
CA LEU A 165 6.22 7.02 -13.45
C LEU A 165 5.16 7.11 -14.56
N GLY A 166 4.87 8.34 -15.04
CA GLY A 166 3.94 8.59 -16.13
C GLY A 166 2.48 8.71 -15.71
N MET A 167 2.20 8.88 -14.42
CA MET A 167 0.86 9.15 -13.88
C MET A 167 0.78 10.60 -13.41
N ASP A 168 0.36 11.50 -14.30
CA ASP A 168 0.14 12.92 -13.98
C ASP A 168 -1.30 13.12 -13.50
N LEU A 169 -1.48 13.12 -12.17
CA LEU A 169 -2.79 13.16 -11.53
C LEU A 169 -3.18 14.58 -11.15
N GLU A 170 -4.41 14.98 -11.46
CA GLU A 170 -5.04 16.19 -10.97
C GLU A 170 -5.52 15.97 -9.52
N PRO A 171 -5.00 16.71 -8.54
CA PRO A 171 -5.42 16.56 -7.15
C PRO A 171 -6.77 17.24 -6.90
N VAL A 172 -7.69 16.53 -6.26
CA VAL A 172 -8.89 17.04 -5.64
C VAL A 172 -8.61 17.13 -4.13
N TYR A 173 -8.58 18.34 -3.60
CA TYR A 173 -8.24 18.56 -2.21
C TYR A 173 -9.41 18.21 -1.30
N CYS A 174 -9.15 17.45 -0.23
CA CYS A 174 -10.07 17.20 0.86
C CYS A 174 -9.57 17.90 2.14
N GLY A 175 -10.48 18.56 2.86
CA GLY A 175 -10.13 19.42 3.98
C GLY A 175 -9.63 20.80 3.56
N GLY A 176 -9.94 21.83 4.35
CA GLY A 176 -9.51 23.21 4.14
C GLY A 176 -8.50 23.65 5.21
N GLU A 177 -7.88 24.80 5.01
CA GLU A 177 -6.94 25.40 5.98
C GLU A 177 -7.60 25.68 7.35
N ASP A 178 -8.93 25.82 7.39
CA ASP A 178 -9.71 26.20 8.58
C ASP A 178 -10.44 25.01 9.25
N GLU A 179 -10.31 23.80 8.75
CA GLU A 179 -10.98 22.63 9.32
C GLU A 179 -10.08 21.90 10.32
N THR A 180 -10.31 22.15 11.59
CA THR A 180 -9.82 21.30 12.69
C THR A 180 -10.66 20.03 12.73
N TRP A 181 -10.08 18.92 12.36
CA TRP A 181 -10.65 17.55 12.49
C TRP A 181 -10.44 16.99 13.90
#